data_68b0f80950f774755ab04b884bc87ab8
#
_entry.id   68b0f80950f774755ab04b884bc87ab8
#
_cell.length_a   1.000
_cell.length_b   1.000
_cell.length_c   1.000
_cell.angle_alpha   90.00
_cell.angle_beta   90.00
_cell.angle_gamma   90.00
#
_symmetry.space_group_name_H-M   'P 1'
#
loop_
_entity.id
_entity.type
_entity.pdbx_description
1 polymer ?
#
loop_
_entity_poly.entity_id
_entity_poly.type
_entity_poly.pdbx_seq_one_letter_code
_entity_poly.pdbx_strand_id
1 'polypeptide(L)'
;MRTAGEVVAWWLGRIEGDRARSAKYRGSMGSLMRRHVLPRLGKVTLRKLDRVTLDDRLVFPMHQELSPRTVQKALQGLRQAFAMAEEQGRIDANPLAGTTFRNFYKGKLRPKPAALSRVDLPVLVPHLVEVFNTDPLKGMLPLMMLAHGTRIAETLMARWAHISLDERVWVIPEANTKSRREHVLPLTPQVLALLERYRQALPDPRLKAEWLFPVRGGARLAETSAHALMREVSGRKWTSHDLRKLMRSSLADIGVDHMVGELLINHTLGVTAETYLTRDAMARRREALERWHARLDECGFACAHRAKVAVPAFLQAGRSPEVTGPAADSCVSTWRG
;
A
#
# COMPACT_ATOMS: atom_id res chain seq x y z
N MET A 1 13.47 -13.53 -36.03
CA MET A 1 12.42 -14.30 -35.31
C MET A 1 11.26 -14.59 -36.23
N ARG A 2 10.63 -15.76 -36.10
CA ARG A 2 9.56 -16.19 -37.00
C ARG A 2 8.19 -16.26 -36.34
N THR A 3 8.14 -16.43 -35.03
CA THR A 3 6.90 -16.59 -34.26
C THR A 3 6.76 -15.56 -33.14
N ALA A 4 5.54 -15.32 -32.68
CA ALA A 4 5.25 -14.45 -31.55
C ALA A 4 5.90 -14.99 -30.25
N GLY A 5 6.00 -16.31 -30.12
CA GLY A 5 6.64 -16.96 -28.98
C GLY A 5 8.13 -16.64 -28.87
N GLU A 6 8.84 -16.67 -30.00
CA GLU A 6 10.27 -16.32 -30.02
C GLU A 6 10.49 -14.86 -29.59
N VAL A 7 9.65 -13.92 -30.05
CA VAL A 7 9.72 -12.50 -29.66
C VAL A 7 9.45 -12.34 -28.16
N VAL A 8 8.40 -12.97 -27.66
CA VAL A 8 8.02 -12.86 -26.23
C VAL A 8 9.07 -13.51 -25.33
N ALA A 9 9.58 -14.69 -25.68
CA ALA A 9 10.60 -15.39 -24.89
C ALA A 9 11.90 -14.57 -24.82
N TRP A 10 12.36 -14.04 -25.95
CA TRP A 10 13.51 -13.17 -26.02
C TRP A 10 13.33 -11.91 -25.15
N TRP A 11 12.18 -11.24 -25.27
CA TRP A 11 11.88 -10.05 -24.48
C TRP A 11 11.82 -10.34 -22.99
N LEU A 12 11.24 -11.47 -22.59
CA LEU A 12 11.21 -11.89 -21.19
C LEU A 12 12.61 -12.05 -20.61
N GLY A 13 13.54 -12.66 -21.34
CA GLY A 13 14.94 -12.75 -20.89
C GLY A 13 15.57 -11.37 -20.64
N ARG A 14 15.23 -10.36 -21.48
CA ARG A 14 15.67 -8.98 -21.28
C ARG A 14 15.04 -8.34 -20.05
N ILE A 15 13.73 -8.52 -19.86
CA ILE A 15 13.00 -7.98 -18.71
C ILE A 15 13.51 -8.59 -17.40
N GLU A 16 13.78 -9.87 -17.37
CA GLU A 16 14.27 -10.58 -16.18
C GLU A 16 15.66 -10.12 -15.74
N GLY A 17 16.54 -9.80 -16.70
CA GLY A 17 17.86 -9.24 -16.46
C GLY A 17 17.88 -7.73 -16.18
N ASP A 18 16.79 -7.02 -16.43
CA ASP A 18 16.74 -5.55 -16.30
C ASP A 18 16.64 -5.13 -14.82
N ARG A 19 17.75 -4.69 -14.26
CA ARG A 19 17.83 -4.20 -12.87
C ARG A 19 17.16 -2.84 -12.65
N ALA A 20 16.91 -2.06 -13.71
CA ALA A 20 16.19 -0.79 -13.61
C ALA A 20 14.69 -1.01 -13.30
N ARG A 21 14.17 -2.20 -13.59
CA ARG A 21 12.78 -2.57 -13.29
C ARG A 21 12.69 -3.27 -11.94
N SER A 22 11.62 -2.97 -11.19
CA SER A 22 11.38 -3.63 -9.90
C SER A 22 11.20 -5.16 -10.07
N ALA A 23 11.66 -5.95 -9.09
CA ALA A 23 11.46 -7.40 -9.06
C ALA A 23 9.96 -7.77 -9.17
N LYS A 24 9.08 -6.99 -8.54
CA LYS A 24 7.61 -7.15 -8.61
C LYS A 24 7.08 -6.99 -10.04
N TYR A 25 7.58 -5.99 -10.79
CA TYR A 25 7.22 -5.82 -12.20
C TYR A 25 7.69 -7.01 -13.03
N ARG A 26 8.97 -7.39 -12.91
CA ARG A 26 9.55 -8.54 -13.64
C ARG A 26 8.77 -9.81 -13.41
N GLY A 27 8.52 -10.16 -12.15
CA GLY A 27 7.75 -11.36 -11.77
C GLY A 27 6.31 -11.33 -12.27
N SER A 28 5.60 -10.21 -12.11
CA SER A 28 4.19 -10.10 -12.54
C SER A 28 4.04 -10.13 -14.07
N MET A 29 4.94 -9.46 -14.79
CA MET A 29 4.93 -9.45 -16.25
C MET A 29 5.34 -10.82 -16.80
N GLY A 30 6.38 -11.43 -16.25
CA GLY A 30 6.81 -12.79 -16.60
C GLY A 30 5.69 -13.81 -16.41
N SER A 31 5.02 -13.77 -15.26
CA SER A 31 3.86 -14.65 -14.99
C SER A 31 2.72 -14.44 -15.99
N LEU A 32 2.38 -13.17 -16.27
CA LEU A 32 1.30 -12.83 -17.22
C LEU A 32 1.60 -13.34 -18.64
N MET A 33 2.82 -13.13 -19.12
CA MET A 33 3.23 -13.57 -20.45
C MET A 33 3.27 -15.10 -20.56
N ARG A 34 3.87 -15.79 -19.57
CA ARG A 34 3.98 -17.25 -19.59
C ARG A 34 2.63 -17.95 -19.44
N ARG A 35 1.72 -17.43 -18.61
CA ARG A 35 0.43 -18.09 -18.34
C ARG A 35 -0.61 -17.81 -19.42
N HIS A 36 -0.59 -16.64 -20.04
CA HIS A 36 -1.69 -16.23 -20.90
C HIS A 36 -1.28 -15.94 -22.34
N VAL A 37 -0.11 -15.33 -22.59
CA VAL A 37 0.29 -14.92 -23.93
C VAL A 37 0.96 -16.07 -24.68
N LEU A 38 1.99 -16.70 -24.10
CA LEU A 38 2.74 -17.76 -24.76
C LEU A 38 1.87 -18.98 -25.13
N PRO A 39 0.97 -19.50 -24.29
CA PRO A 39 0.12 -20.62 -24.67
C PRO A 39 -0.80 -20.31 -25.86
N ARG A 40 -1.25 -19.06 -25.98
CA ARG A 40 -2.25 -18.63 -26.98
C ARG A 40 -1.61 -18.18 -28.29
N LEU A 41 -0.48 -17.49 -28.25
CA LEU A 41 0.16 -16.88 -29.41
C LEU A 41 1.52 -17.47 -29.74
N GLY A 42 2.12 -18.29 -28.90
CA GLY A 42 3.51 -18.71 -29.05
C GLY A 42 3.84 -19.38 -30.39
N LYS A 43 2.91 -20.14 -30.95
CA LYS A 43 3.06 -20.82 -32.24
C LYS A 43 2.60 -19.97 -33.43
N VAL A 44 2.05 -18.77 -33.22
CA VAL A 44 1.58 -17.90 -34.29
C VAL A 44 2.79 -17.27 -34.99
N THR A 45 2.87 -17.43 -36.31
CA THR A 45 3.93 -16.79 -37.10
C THR A 45 3.69 -15.27 -37.21
N LEU A 46 4.74 -14.48 -37.32
CA LEU A 46 4.64 -13.03 -37.43
C LEU A 46 3.76 -12.58 -38.60
N ARG A 47 3.81 -13.29 -39.71
CA ARG A 47 2.96 -12.99 -40.90
C ARG A 47 1.46 -13.21 -40.67
N LYS A 48 1.08 -14.08 -39.71
CA LYS A 48 -0.31 -14.38 -39.35
C LYS A 48 -0.78 -13.63 -38.11
N LEU A 49 0.11 -12.83 -37.48
CA LEU A 49 -0.23 -12.09 -36.28
C LEU A 49 -0.84 -10.74 -36.67
N ASP A 50 -2.08 -10.76 -37.05
CA ASP A 50 -2.90 -9.59 -37.33
C ASP A 50 -3.86 -9.27 -36.15
N ARG A 51 -4.67 -8.22 -36.34
CA ARG A 51 -5.63 -7.80 -35.30
C ARG A 51 -6.70 -8.85 -35.02
N VAL A 52 -7.15 -9.57 -36.04
CA VAL A 52 -8.18 -10.62 -35.92
C VAL A 52 -7.62 -11.79 -35.12
N THR A 53 -6.45 -12.29 -35.54
CA THR A 53 -5.75 -13.37 -34.81
C THR A 53 -5.47 -13.00 -33.35
N LEU A 54 -5.10 -11.73 -33.10
CA LEU A 54 -4.83 -11.23 -31.74
C LEU A 54 -6.11 -11.21 -30.89
N ASP A 55 -7.23 -10.81 -31.48
CA ASP A 55 -8.52 -10.81 -30.79
C ASP A 55 -8.98 -12.26 -30.50
N ASP A 56 -9.09 -13.06 -31.52
CA ASP A 56 -9.62 -14.44 -31.43
C ASP A 56 -8.80 -15.33 -30.48
N ARG A 57 -7.47 -15.19 -30.51
CA ARG A 57 -6.60 -16.09 -29.76
C ARG A 57 -6.16 -15.57 -28.41
N LEU A 58 -6.13 -14.25 -28.20
CA LEU A 58 -5.63 -13.68 -26.96
C LEU A 58 -6.67 -12.84 -26.23
N VAL A 59 -7.16 -11.76 -26.90
CA VAL A 59 -7.88 -10.71 -26.17
C VAL A 59 -9.26 -11.21 -25.74
N PHE A 60 -10.04 -11.76 -26.67
CA PHE A 60 -11.37 -12.28 -26.36
C PHE A 60 -11.35 -13.43 -25.35
N PRO A 61 -10.50 -14.48 -25.49
CA PRO A 61 -10.43 -15.53 -24.48
C PRO A 61 -9.97 -15.01 -23.10
N MET A 62 -9.01 -14.09 -23.06
CA MET A 62 -8.58 -13.49 -21.79
C MET A 62 -9.68 -12.65 -21.14
N HIS A 63 -10.55 -11.99 -21.92
CA HIS A 63 -11.68 -11.24 -21.38
C HIS A 63 -12.73 -12.10 -20.70
N GLN A 64 -12.86 -13.37 -21.09
CA GLN A 64 -13.77 -14.31 -20.43
C GLN A 64 -13.25 -14.75 -19.04
N GLU A 65 -11.93 -14.72 -18.85
CA GLU A 65 -11.28 -15.24 -17.64
C GLU A 65 -10.80 -14.15 -16.69
N LEU A 66 -10.45 -12.96 -17.23
CA LEU A 66 -9.68 -11.95 -16.51
C LEU A 66 -10.31 -10.55 -16.62
N SER A 67 -9.96 -9.71 -15.66
CA SER A 67 -10.38 -8.31 -15.70
C SER A 67 -9.83 -7.57 -16.95
N PRO A 68 -10.59 -6.60 -17.51
CA PRO A 68 -10.12 -5.80 -18.66
C PRO A 68 -8.76 -5.13 -18.43
N ARG A 69 -8.46 -4.76 -17.19
CA ARG A 69 -7.17 -4.16 -16.81
C ARG A 69 -6.02 -5.17 -16.91
N THR A 70 -6.27 -6.43 -16.63
CA THR A 70 -5.25 -7.51 -16.77
C THR A 70 -5.00 -7.79 -18.25
N VAL A 71 -6.05 -7.84 -19.07
CA VAL A 71 -5.95 -7.99 -20.53
C VAL A 71 -5.19 -6.80 -21.14
N GLN A 72 -5.51 -5.58 -20.72
CA GLN A 72 -4.76 -4.37 -21.14
C GLN A 72 -3.26 -4.49 -20.82
N LYS A 73 -2.91 -4.96 -19.63
CA LYS A 73 -1.51 -5.18 -19.24
C LYS A 73 -0.81 -6.21 -20.11
N ALA A 74 -1.46 -7.33 -20.42
CA ALA A 74 -0.91 -8.36 -21.30
C ALA A 74 -0.63 -7.81 -22.70
N LEU A 75 -1.60 -7.11 -23.28
CA LEU A 75 -1.44 -6.47 -24.59
C LEU A 75 -0.34 -5.40 -24.58
N GLN A 76 -0.24 -4.61 -23.50
CA GLN A 76 0.82 -3.61 -23.36
C GLN A 76 2.20 -4.26 -23.32
N GLY A 77 2.37 -5.36 -22.55
CA GLY A 77 3.63 -6.09 -22.51
C GLY A 77 3.98 -6.72 -23.86
N LEU A 78 2.99 -7.30 -24.55
CA LEU A 78 3.16 -7.86 -25.90
C LEU A 78 3.61 -6.79 -26.87
N ARG A 79 2.96 -5.62 -26.88
CA ARG A 79 3.35 -4.49 -27.74
C ARG A 79 4.77 -3.99 -27.46
N GLN A 80 5.16 -3.92 -26.18
CA GLN A 80 6.52 -3.55 -25.79
C GLN A 80 7.56 -4.57 -26.32
N ALA A 81 7.24 -5.88 -26.24
CA ALA A 81 8.11 -6.92 -26.77
C ALA A 81 8.35 -6.76 -28.27
N PHE A 82 7.28 -6.51 -29.03
CA PHE A 82 7.36 -6.36 -30.49
C PHE A 82 8.04 -5.05 -30.90
N ALA A 83 7.76 -3.94 -30.24
CA ALA A 83 8.42 -2.67 -30.48
C ALA A 83 9.93 -2.76 -30.24
N MET A 84 10.35 -3.38 -29.13
CA MET A 84 11.77 -3.59 -28.85
C MET A 84 12.44 -4.55 -29.84
N ALA A 85 11.73 -5.59 -30.29
CA ALA A 85 12.27 -6.54 -31.27
C ALA A 85 12.49 -5.88 -32.63
N GLU A 86 11.58 -5.01 -33.09
CA GLU A 86 11.74 -4.20 -34.29
C GLU A 86 12.90 -3.20 -34.16
N GLU A 87 12.94 -2.41 -33.09
CA GLU A 87 13.99 -1.44 -32.78
C GLU A 87 15.39 -2.07 -32.78
N GLN A 88 15.50 -3.32 -32.34
CA GLN A 88 16.77 -4.05 -32.32
C GLN A 88 17.01 -4.91 -33.57
N GLY A 89 16.25 -4.75 -34.63
CA GLY A 89 16.40 -5.48 -35.88
C GLY A 89 16.19 -7.01 -35.77
N ARG A 90 15.45 -7.47 -34.74
CA ARG A 90 15.11 -8.89 -34.55
C ARG A 90 13.97 -9.36 -35.42
N ILE A 91 13.15 -8.43 -35.84
CA ILE A 91 12.05 -8.57 -36.80
C ILE A 91 12.10 -7.39 -37.75
N ASP A 92 11.71 -7.60 -39.00
CA ASP A 92 11.75 -6.57 -40.04
C ASP A 92 10.66 -5.53 -39.88
N ALA A 93 9.49 -5.92 -39.39
CA ALA A 93 8.35 -5.05 -39.16
C ALA A 93 7.52 -5.55 -37.96
N ASN A 94 6.96 -4.61 -37.21
CA ASN A 94 6.11 -4.90 -36.06
C ASN A 94 4.65 -5.11 -36.51
N PRO A 95 4.13 -6.37 -36.49
CA PRO A 95 2.75 -6.64 -36.91
C PRO A 95 1.69 -6.02 -35.98
N LEU A 96 2.10 -5.57 -34.77
CA LEU A 96 1.23 -4.93 -33.79
C LEU A 96 1.33 -3.39 -33.82
N ALA A 97 2.03 -2.80 -34.81
CA ALA A 97 2.09 -1.37 -34.96
C ALA A 97 0.69 -0.77 -35.05
N GLY A 98 0.44 0.34 -34.36
CA GLY A 98 -0.88 0.99 -34.31
C GLY A 98 -1.98 0.23 -33.55
N THR A 99 -1.71 -0.99 -33.06
CA THR A 99 -2.68 -1.73 -32.26
C THR A 99 -2.75 -1.16 -30.83
N THR A 100 -3.95 -0.86 -30.38
CA THR A 100 -4.21 -0.35 -29.03
C THR A 100 -5.26 -1.20 -28.32
N PHE A 101 -5.33 -1.12 -26.99
CA PHE A 101 -6.38 -1.83 -26.24
C PHE A 101 -7.79 -1.35 -26.62
N ARG A 102 -7.95 -0.09 -27.03
CA ARG A 102 -9.23 0.45 -27.48
C ARG A 102 -9.77 -0.17 -28.77
N ASN A 103 -8.94 -0.83 -29.55
CA ASN A 103 -9.39 -1.58 -30.73
C ASN A 103 -10.29 -2.75 -30.33
N PHE A 104 -10.06 -3.34 -29.14
CA PHE A 104 -10.74 -4.54 -28.65
C PHE A 104 -11.74 -4.26 -27.54
N TYR A 105 -11.52 -3.20 -26.75
CA TYR A 105 -12.35 -2.88 -25.59
C TYR A 105 -12.81 -1.42 -25.61
N LYS A 106 -14.11 -1.21 -25.78
CA LYS A 106 -14.73 0.13 -25.84
C LYS A 106 -15.19 0.63 -24.46
N GLY A 107 -15.22 -0.24 -23.45
CA GLY A 107 -15.61 0.10 -22.08
C GLY A 107 -14.61 1.05 -21.42
N LYS A 108 -15.10 1.80 -20.42
CA LYS A 108 -14.23 2.64 -19.57
C LYS A 108 -13.61 1.78 -18.47
N LEU A 109 -12.28 1.81 -18.38
CA LEU A 109 -11.55 1.20 -17.27
C LEU A 109 -11.67 2.09 -16.02
N ARG A 110 -12.71 1.88 -15.26
CA ARG A 110 -12.91 2.64 -14.02
C ARG A 110 -11.95 2.11 -12.93
N PRO A 111 -11.40 3.00 -12.08
CA PRO A 111 -10.74 2.58 -10.85
C PRO A 111 -11.72 1.77 -9.99
N LYS A 112 -11.21 0.77 -9.26
CA LYS A 112 -12.03 0.08 -8.25
C LYS A 112 -12.52 1.13 -7.24
N PRO A 113 -13.83 1.19 -6.94
CA PRO A 113 -14.35 2.05 -5.90
C PRO A 113 -13.60 1.85 -4.58
N ALA A 114 -13.49 2.89 -3.77
CA ALA A 114 -12.98 2.74 -2.41
C ALA A 114 -13.98 1.90 -1.60
N ALA A 115 -13.46 0.94 -0.84
CA ALA A 115 -14.29 0.12 0.05
C ALA A 115 -14.60 0.83 1.37
N LEU A 116 -13.88 1.93 1.67
CA LEU A 116 -14.04 2.75 2.86
C LEU A 116 -14.26 4.21 2.48
N SER A 117 -15.11 4.87 3.25
CA SER A 117 -15.43 6.30 3.16
C SER A 117 -15.45 6.92 4.56
N ARG A 118 -15.60 8.23 4.67
CA ARG A 118 -15.64 8.94 5.96
C ARG A 118 -16.74 8.47 6.92
N VAL A 119 -17.85 7.95 6.39
CA VAL A 119 -18.96 7.46 7.23
C VAL A 119 -18.61 6.15 7.94
N ASP A 120 -17.57 5.47 7.51
CA ASP A 120 -17.09 4.22 8.12
C ASP A 120 -16.16 4.48 9.32
N LEU A 121 -15.62 5.70 9.48
CA LEU A 121 -14.67 6.03 10.56
C LEU A 121 -15.18 5.70 11.97
N PRO A 122 -16.44 6.00 12.36
CA PRO A 122 -16.94 5.70 13.70
C PRO A 122 -17.00 4.21 14.04
N VAL A 123 -16.97 3.33 13.04
CA VAL A 123 -16.94 1.87 13.20
C VAL A 123 -15.53 1.33 13.01
N LEU A 124 -14.80 1.84 12.01
CA LEU A 124 -13.48 1.40 11.67
C LEU A 124 -12.45 1.69 12.77
N VAL A 125 -12.44 2.93 13.29
CA VAL A 125 -11.43 3.36 14.26
C VAL A 125 -11.52 2.57 15.56
N PRO A 126 -12.70 2.42 16.22
CA PRO A 126 -12.80 1.57 17.41
C PRO A 126 -12.39 0.13 17.17
N HIS A 127 -12.76 -0.44 16.02
CA HIS A 127 -12.33 -1.80 15.66
C HIS A 127 -10.79 -1.93 15.58
N LEU A 128 -10.11 -0.98 14.90
CA LEU A 128 -8.64 -1.01 14.81
C LEU A 128 -7.97 -0.81 16.17
N VAL A 129 -8.56 0.03 17.03
CA VAL A 129 -8.11 0.26 18.40
C VAL A 129 -8.28 -1.00 19.25
N GLU A 130 -9.39 -1.70 19.13
CA GLU A 130 -9.61 -2.98 19.82
C GLU A 130 -8.60 -4.03 19.38
N VAL A 131 -8.34 -4.18 18.08
CA VAL A 131 -7.29 -5.06 17.56
C VAL A 131 -5.93 -4.71 18.16
N PHE A 132 -5.59 -3.41 18.22
CA PHE A 132 -4.35 -2.94 18.82
C PHE A 132 -4.26 -3.22 20.32
N ASN A 133 -5.34 -3.02 21.05
CA ASN A 133 -5.38 -3.26 22.49
C ASN A 133 -5.26 -4.75 22.83
N THR A 134 -5.77 -5.63 21.96
CA THR A 134 -5.71 -7.09 22.11
C THR A 134 -4.37 -7.66 21.64
N ASP A 135 -3.89 -7.21 20.49
CA ASP A 135 -2.62 -7.64 19.88
C ASP A 135 -1.92 -6.44 19.23
N PRO A 136 -1.01 -5.76 19.94
CA PRO A 136 -0.32 -4.59 19.43
C PRO A 136 0.45 -4.84 18.13
N LEU A 137 1.01 -6.05 17.93
CA LEU A 137 1.71 -6.40 16.70
C LEU A 137 0.77 -6.45 15.48
N LYS A 138 -0.48 -6.87 15.68
CA LYS A 138 -1.49 -6.88 14.62
C LYS A 138 -2.10 -5.51 14.39
N GLY A 139 -2.39 -4.76 15.44
CA GLY A 139 -3.13 -3.51 15.36
C GLY A 139 -2.29 -2.30 14.93
N MET A 140 -0.99 -2.31 15.22
CA MET A 140 -0.13 -1.15 14.95
C MET A 140 -0.03 -0.82 13.46
N LEU A 141 0.11 -1.82 12.59
CA LEU A 141 0.25 -1.60 11.14
C LEU A 141 -0.97 -0.89 10.54
N PRO A 142 -2.22 -1.37 10.69
CA PRO A 142 -3.38 -0.68 10.14
C PRO A 142 -3.62 0.70 10.76
N LEU A 143 -3.35 0.90 12.07
CA LEU A 143 -3.45 2.22 12.70
C LEU A 143 -2.46 3.22 12.11
N MET A 144 -1.18 2.85 11.96
CA MET A 144 -0.18 3.72 11.34
C MET A 144 -0.50 4.03 9.87
N MET A 145 -1.05 3.06 9.14
CA MET A 145 -1.46 3.28 7.76
C MET A 145 -2.67 4.21 7.65
N LEU A 146 -3.62 4.13 8.58
CA LEU A 146 -4.76 5.06 8.64
C LEU A 146 -4.28 6.46 9.06
N ALA A 147 -3.39 6.56 10.05
CA ALA A 147 -2.89 7.83 10.56
C ALA A 147 -2.10 8.62 9.50
N HIS A 148 -1.28 7.95 8.69
CA HIS A 148 -0.37 8.64 7.76
C HIS A 148 -0.66 8.41 6.27
N GLY A 149 -1.57 7.51 5.92
CA GLY A 149 -1.90 7.20 4.51
C GLY A 149 -0.73 6.62 3.70
N THR A 150 0.27 6.03 4.33
CA THR A 150 1.45 5.45 3.68
C THR A 150 1.11 4.18 2.89
N ARG A 151 1.94 3.82 1.90
CA ARG A 151 1.79 2.53 1.20
C ARG A 151 2.29 1.39 2.08
N ILE A 152 1.63 0.24 2.04
CA ILE A 152 2.00 -0.91 2.88
C ILE A 152 3.48 -1.29 2.74
N ALA A 153 4.01 -1.30 1.52
CA ALA A 153 5.42 -1.62 1.29
C ALA A 153 6.38 -0.59 1.91
N GLU A 154 6.02 0.72 1.86
CA GLU A 154 6.76 1.80 2.50
C GLU A 154 6.68 1.69 4.02
N THR A 155 5.47 1.41 4.55
CA THR A 155 5.23 1.27 5.99
C THR A 155 6.03 0.13 6.59
N LEU A 156 6.02 -1.04 5.93
CA LEU A 156 6.73 -2.23 6.40
C LEU A 156 8.26 -2.08 6.49
N MET A 157 8.82 -1.11 5.78
CA MET A 157 10.25 -0.81 5.83
C MET A 157 10.63 0.17 6.95
N ALA A 158 9.65 0.59 7.77
CA ALA A 158 9.90 1.48 8.90
C ALA A 158 10.76 0.79 9.97
N ARG A 159 11.78 1.51 10.43
CA ARG A 159 12.65 1.14 11.55
C ARG A 159 12.49 2.16 12.66
N TRP A 160 12.79 1.78 13.89
CA TRP A 160 12.83 2.74 15.00
C TRP A 160 13.84 3.87 14.75
N ALA A 161 14.96 3.57 14.09
CA ALA A 161 15.95 4.57 13.67
C ALA A 161 15.42 5.59 12.64
N HIS A 162 14.28 5.32 11.99
CA HIS A 162 13.62 6.28 11.09
C HIS A 162 12.67 7.24 11.82
N ILE A 163 12.49 7.06 13.13
CA ILE A 163 11.62 7.88 13.98
C ILE A 163 12.49 8.82 14.81
N SER A 164 12.41 10.12 14.55
CA SER A 164 13.00 11.14 15.41
C SER A 164 11.92 11.66 16.35
N LEU A 165 12.06 11.34 17.64
CA LEU A 165 11.14 11.81 18.68
C LEU A 165 11.33 13.31 18.95
N ASP A 166 12.58 13.79 18.91
CA ASP A 166 12.95 15.19 19.17
C ASP A 166 12.43 16.10 18.05
N GLU A 167 12.66 15.74 16.80
CA GLU A 167 12.17 16.49 15.63
C GLU A 167 10.69 16.19 15.33
N ARG A 168 10.13 15.16 15.95
CA ARG A 168 8.75 14.68 15.73
C ARG A 168 8.49 14.39 14.26
N VAL A 169 9.34 13.56 13.66
CA VAL A 169 9.22 13.14 12.26
C VAL A 169 9.47 11.65 12.09
N TRP A 170 8.82 11.11 11.08
CA TRP A 170 9.11 9.79 10.53
C TRP A 170 9.74 9.97 9.14
N VAL A 171 11.00 9.58 9.00
CA VAL A 171 11.73 9.63 7.74
C VAL A 171 11.56 8.29 7.01
N ILE A 172 11.04 8.31 5.81
CA ILE A 172 10.99 7.16 4.91
C ILE A 172 12.11 7.35 3.87
N PRO A 173 13.22 6.60 3.96
CA PRO A 173 14.35 6.76 3.06
C PRO A 173 13.97 6.57 1.58
N GLU A 174 14.67 7.21 0.69
CA GLU A 174 14.49 7.13 -0.76
C GLU A 174 14.39 5.69 -1.27
N ALA A 175 15.28 4.81 -0.80
CA ALA A 175 15.31 3.39 -1.17
C ALA A 175 14.01 2.64 -0.85
N ASN A 176 13.22 3.12 0.12
CA ASN A 176 11.98 2.51 0.58
C ASN A 176 10.74 3.11 -0.07
N THR A 177 10.88 4.19 -0.85
CA THR A 177 9.75 4.88 -1.50
C THR A 177 9.58 4.43 -2.95
N LYS A 178 8.33 4.39 -3.41
CA LYS A 178 8.04 4.13 -4.83
C LYS A 178 8.48 5.29 -5.73
N SER A 179 8.49 6.51 -5.20
CA SER A 179 8.87 7.74 -5.92
C SER A 179 10.38 7.90 -6.06
N ARG A 180 11.19 7.07 -5.36
CA ARG A 180 12.66 7.22 -5.24
C ARG A 180 13.07 8.61 -4.74
N ARG A 181 12.30 9.15 -3.80
CA ARG A 181 12.58 10.40 -3.08
C ARG A 181 12.33 10.15 -1.61
N GLU A 182 13.17 10.71 -0.76
CA GLU A 182 12.94 10.69 0.68
C GLU A 182 11.58 11.32 1.01
N HIS A 183 10.89 10.74 1.98
CA HIS A 183 9.60 11.22 2.41
C HIS A 183 9.57 11.41 3.92
N VAL A 184 9.46 12.65 4.35
CA VAL A 184 9.43 13.02 5.78
C VAL A 184 7.99 13.32 6.18
N LEU A 185 7.50 12.59 7.18
CA LEU A 185 6.15 12.73 7.73
C LEU A 185 6.21 13.33 9.14
N PRO A 186 5.45 14.40 9.45
CA PRO A 186 5.29 14.88 10.81
C PRO A 186 4.66 13.82 11.71
N LEU A 187 5.11 13.73 12.95
CA LEU A 187 4.48 12.94 14.00
C LEU A 187 3.75 13.88 14.96
N THR A 188 2.45 13.67 15.12
CA THR A 188 1.63 14.42 16.07
C THR A 188 1.77 13.84 17.47
N PRO A 189 1.38 14.59 18.53
CA PRO A 189 1.39 14.08 19.90
C PRO A 189 0.66 12.73 20.05
N GLN A 190 -0.47 12.55 19.36
CA GLN A 190 -1.25 11.30 19.37
C GLN A 190 -0.43 10.11 18.87
N VAL A 191 0.27 10.29 17.74
CA VAL A 191 1.06 9.20 17.15
C VAL A 191 2.32 8.94 17.96
N LEU A 192 2.95 9.97 18.54
CA LEU A 192 4.09 9.77 19.45
C LEU A 192 3.68 8.96 20.67
N ALA A 193 2.54 9.28 21.28
CA ALA A 193 2.00 8.50 22.40
C ALA A 193 1.62 7.08 21.99
N LEU A 194 1.05 6.88 20.79
CA LEU A 194 0.77 5.56 20.24
C LEU A 194 2.05 4.74 20.05
N LEU A 195 3.11 5.33 19.49
CA LEU A 195 4.41 4.68 19.27
C LEU A 195 5.05 4.27 20.60
N GLU A 196 5.01 5.15 21.60
CA GLU A 196 5.54 4.88 22.94
C GLU A 196 4.76 3.73 23.60
N ARG A 197 3.42 3.78 23.59
CA ARG A 197 2.57 2.72 24.10
C ARG A 197 2.83 1.40 23.39
N TYR A 198 2.96 1.41 22.07
CA TYR A 198 3.30 0.23 21.28
C TYR A 198 4.64 -0.37 21.73
N ARG A 199 5.68 0.48 21.84
CA ARG A 199 7.00 0.05 22.27
C ARG A 199 6.99 -0.58 23.67
N GLN A 200 6.20 0.00 24.59
CA GLN A 200 6.03 -0.55 25.95
C GLN A 200 5.30 -1.90 25.94
N ALA A 201 4.30 -2.06 25.09
CA ALA A 201 3.51 -3.27 24.96
C ALA A 201 4.26 -4.46 24.33
N LEU A 202 5.39 -4.22 23.65
CA LEU A 202 6.20 -5.28 23.08
C LEU A 202 7.00 -6.01 24.19
N PRO A 203 6.75 -7.31 24.43
CA PRO A 203 7.34 -8.02 25.58
C PRO A 203 8.83 -8.35 25.40
N ASP A 204 9.26 -8.59 24.17
CA ASP A 204 10.62 -9.03 23.85
C ASP A 204 11.49 -7.84 23.37
N PRO A 205 12.68 -7.59 23.97
CA PRO A 205 13.60 -6.55 23.51
C PRO A 205 13.96 -6.66 22.04
N ARG A 206 14.01 -7.86 21.46
CA ARG A 206 14.27 -8.06 20.02
C ARG A 206 13.21 -7.44 19.14
N LEU A 207 11.96 -7.36 19.59
CA LEU A 207 10.88 -6.70 18.88
C LEU A 207 11.02 -5.18 18.85
N LYS A 208 11.83 -4.62 19.76
CA LYS A 208 12.08 -3.16 19.87
C LYS A 208 13.37 -2.72 19.21
N ALA A 209 14.18 -3.69 18.70
CA ALA A 209 15.56 -3.40 18.31
C ALA A 209 15.66 -2.65 16.99
N GLU A 210 15.01 -3.11 15.95
CA GLU A 210 15.23 -2.58 14.59
C GLU A 210 13.93 -2.15 13.90
N TRP A 211 13.01 -3.10 13.70
CA TRP A 211 11.82 -2.89 12.86
C TRP A 211 10.64 -2.35 13.65
N LEU A 212 9.92 -1.41 13.06
CA LEU A 212 8.67 -0.92 13.65
C LEU A 212 7.56 -1.98 13.59
N PHE A 213 7.56 -2.83 12.58
CA PHE A 213 6.60 -3.92 12.40
C PHE A 213 7.34 -5.26 12.35
N PRO A 214 7.78 -5.78 13.52
CA PRO A 214 8.46 -7.06 13.60
C PRO A 214 7.48 -8.22 13.61
N VAL A 215 7.98 -9.42 13.26
CA VAL A 215 7.37 -10.69 13.64
C VAL A 215 7.99 -11.22 14.92
N ARG A 216 7.40 -12.25 15.52
CA ARG A 216 8.02 -12.95 16.66
C ARG A 216 9.44 -13.37 16.29
N GLY A 217 10.41 -12.99 17.09
CA GLY A 217 11.84 -13.20 16.80
C GLY A 217 12.56 -11.96 16.25
N GLY A 218 11.86 -10.82 16.03
CA GLY A 218 12.47 -9.53 15.72
C GLY A 218 12.70 -9.26 14.22
N ALA A 219 12.48 -10.23 13.35
CA ALA A 219 12.59 -10.01 11.89
C ALA A 219 11.45 -9.13 11.36
N ARG A 220 11.66 -8.50 10.22
CA ARG A 220 10.65 -7.67 9.55
C ARG A 220 9.46 -8.50 9.09
N LEU A 221 8.25 -7.97 9.29
CA LEU A 221 7.02 -8.55 8.72
C LEU A 221 7.07 -8.54 7.18
N ALA A 222 6.93 -9.72 6.58
CA ALA A 222 6.91 -9.86 5.12
C ALA A 222 5.64 -9.26 4.49
N GLU A 223 5.74 -8.73 3.26
CA GLU A 223 4.59 -8.09 2.57
C GLU A 223 3.41 -9.07 2.40
N THR A 224 3.68 -10.34 2.11
CA THR A 224 2.65 -11.38 2.00
C THR A 224 1.91 -11.61 3.32
N SER A 225 2.64 -11.67 4.43
CA SER A 225 2.09 -11.81 5.78
C SER A 225 1.32 -10.57 6.20
N ALA A 226 1.81 -9.38 5.87
CA ALA A 226 1.10 -8.12 6.11
C ALA A 226 -0.23 -8.05 5.35
N HIS A 227 -0.27 -8.51 4.09
CA HIS A 227 -1.52 -8.62 3.35
C HIS A 227 -2.48 -9.67 3.94
N ALA A 228 -1.96 -10.76 4.51
CA ALA A 228 -2.78 -11.74 5.23
C ALA A 228 -3.37 -11.14 6.51
N LEU A 229 -2.55 -10.44 7.30
CA LEU A 229 -2.96 -9.70 8.48
C LEU A 229 -4.05 -8.67 8.16
N MET A 230 -3.86 -7.87 7.09
CA MET A 230 -4.88 -6.90 6.68
C MET A 230 -6.20 -7.56 6.27
N ARG A 231 -6.17 -8.73 5.62
CA ARG A 231 -7.39 -9.49 5.31
C ARG A 231 -8.08 -10.04 6.56
N GLU A 232 -7.31 -10.49 7.55
CA GLU A 232 -7.81 -10.93 8.84
C GLU A 232 -8.51 -9.76 9.56
N VAL A 233 -7.79 -8.67 9.79
CA VAL A 233 -8.30 -7.47 10.49
C VAL A 233 -9.52 -6.88 9.80
N SER A 234 -9.54 -6.85 8.46
CA SER A 234 -10.65 -6.28 7.69
C SER A 234 -11.84 -7.21 7.51
N GLY A 235 -11.76 -8.48 7.89
CA GLY A 235 -12.76 -9.48 7.48
C GLY A 235 -12.92 -9.54 5.95
N ARG A 236 -11.86 -9.21 5.18
CA ARG A 236 -11.83 -9.12 3.70
C ARG A 236 -12.72 -8.00 3.11
N LYS A 237 -13.25 -7.10 3.91
CA LYS A 237 -14.12 -6.01 3.46
C LYS A 237 -13.35 -4.85 2.82
N TRP A 238 -12.12 -4.59 3.28
CA TRP A 238 -11.26 -3.53 2.77
C TRP A 238 -9.79 -3.96 2.73
N THR A 239 -8.94 -3.15 2.11
CA THR A 239 -7.50 -3.40 1.93
C THR A 239 -6.68 -2.26 2.53
N SER A 240 -5.37 -2.50 2.71
CA SER A 240 -4.43 -1.45 3.11
C SER A 240 -4.48 -0.19 2.22
N HIS A 241 -4.78 -0.36 0.93
CA HIS A 241 -4.92 0.77 0.01
C HIS A 241 -6.21 1.57 0.25
N ASP A 242 -7.26 0.93 0.76
CA ASP A 242 -8.50 1.62 1.09
C ASP A 242 -8.34 2.51 2.34
N LEU A 243 -7.50 2.13 3.34
CA LEU A 243 -7.12 3.01 4.46
C LEU A 243 -6.44 4.30 3.96
N ARG A 244 -5.50 4.16 3.02
CA ARG A 244 -4.82 5.31 2.41
C ARG A 244 -5.79 6.19 1.62
N LYS A 245 -6.72 5.60 0.85
CA LYS A 245 -7.75 6.35 0.13
C LYS A 245 -8.67 7.09 1.10
N LEU A 246 -9.09 6.42 2.17
CA LEU A 246 -9.92 7.00 3.22
C LEU A 246 -9.25 8.22 3.84
N MET A 247 -8.01 8.08 4.32
CA MET A 247 -7.24 9.22 4.86
C MET A 247 -7.18 10.36 3.84
N ARG A 248 -6.77 10.07 2.59
CA ARG A 248 -6.61 11.10 1.55
C ARG A 248 -7.92 11.83 1.22
N SER A 249 -9.05 11.11 1.13
CA SER A 249 -10.35 11.74 0.90
C SER A 249 -10.83 12.55 2.10
N SER A 250 -10.64 12.02 3.31
CA SER A 250 -11.04 12.70 4.54
C SER A 250 -10.26 13.99 4.80
N LEU A 251 -9.01 14.11 4.34
CA LEU A 251 -8.26 15.37 4.41
C LEU A 251 -8.98 16.51 3.66
N ALA A 252 -9.56 16.22 2.49
CA ALA A 252 -10.33 17.21 1.76
C ALA A 252 -11.62 17.62 2.53
N ASP A 253 -12.29 16.65 3.16
CA ASP A 253 -13.50 16.89 3.95
C ASP A 253 -13.26 17.80 5.17
N ILE A 254 -12.04 17.75 5.76
CA ILE A 254 -11.64 18.63 6.86
C ILE A 254 -10.94 19.91 6.39
N GLY A 255 -11.03 20.24 5.09
CA GLY A 255 -10.55 21.48 4.51
C GLY A 255 -9.03 21.57 4.38
N VAL A 256 -8.34 20.43 4.25
CA VAL A 256 -6.89 20.42 3.94
C VAL A 256 -6.70 20.68 2.45
N ASP A 257 -5.78 21.57 2.12
CA ASP A 257 -5.42 21.87 0.74
C ASP A 257 -5.04 20.61 -0.05
N HIS A 258 -5.47 20.54 -1.31
CA HIS A 258 -5.25 19.37 -2.16
C HIS A 258 -3.77 19.03 -2.28
N MET A 259 -2.90 20.04 -2.48
CA MET A 259 -1.46 19.85 -2.64
C MET A 259 -0.83 19.28 -1.36
N VAL A 260 -1.21 19.81 -0.19
CA VAL A 260 -0.75 19.29 1.11
C VAL A 260 -1.15 17.83 1.28
N GLY A 261 -2.38 17.47 0.91
CA GLY A 261 -2.86 16.09 0.94
C GLY A 261 -2.07 15.15 0.02
N GLU A 262 -1.71 15.59 -1.20
CA GLU A 262 -0.88 14.81 -2.13
C GLU A 262 0.56 14.65 -1.60
N LEU A 263 1.13 15.70 -0.99
CA LEU A 263 2.46 15.64 -0.36
C LEU A 263 2.47 14.65 0.81
N LEU A 264 1.44 14.64 1.66
CA LEU A 264 1.34 13.71 2.79
C LEU A 264 1.34 12.25 2.36
N ILE A 265 0.70 11.94 1.25
CA ILE A 265 0.67 10.56 0.76
C ILE A 265 1.79 10.25 -0.25
N ASN A 266 2.79 11.10 -0.41
CA ASN A 266 3.92 10.90 -1.34
C ASN A 266 3.46 10.55 -2.77
N HIS A 267 2.53 11.34 -3.31
CA HIS A 267 2.21 11.30 -4.73
C HIS A 267 3.21 12.13 -5.51
N THR A 268 3.61 11.62 -6.68
CA THR A 268 4.45 12.39 -7.60
C THR A 268 3.57 13.49 -8.20
N LEU A 269 3.80 14.70 -7.76
CA LEU A 269 3.25 15.91 -8.35
C LEU A 269 4.13 16.27 -9.55
N GLY A 270 3.54 16.76 -10.63
CA GLY A 270 4.32 17.20 -11.80
C GLY A 270 5.39 18.25 -11.43
N VAL A 271 6.27 18.58 -12.36
CA VAL A 271 7.48 19.42 -12.18
C VAL A 271 7.23 20.74 -11.44
N THR A 272 6.04 21.29 -11.50
CA THR A 272 5.61 22.51 -10.81
C THR A 272 5.52 22.37 -9.26
N ALA A 273 5.44 21.14 -8.74
CA ALA A 273 5.30 20.93 -7.30
C ALA A 273 6.63 20.92 -6.54
N GLU A 274 7.77 20.87 -7.20
CA GLU A 274 9.08 20.99 -6.56
C GLU A 274 9.28 22.36 -5.90
N THR A 275 8.63 23.39 -6.42
CA THR A 275 8.68 24.76 -5.88
C THR A 275 7.96 24.88 -4.52
N TYR A 276 7.09 23.92 -4.16
CA TYR A 276 6.35 23.91 -2.89
C TYR A 276 7.05 23.12 -1.75
N LEU A 277 8.27 22.63 -1.96
CA LEU A 277 9.08 21.93 -0.94
C LEU A 277 9.80 22.90 0.00
N THR A 278 9.14 23.99 0.40
CA THR A 278 9.66 24.98 1.35
C THR A 278 9.45 24.55 2.82
N ARG A 279 10.09 25.25 3.78
CA ARG A 279 9.83 25.07 5.23
C ARG A 279 8.34 25.14 5.57
N ASP A 280 7.57 25.96 4.87
CA ASP A 280 6.12 26.07 5.01
C ASP A 280 5.39 24.76 4.70
N ALA A 281 5.89 23.92 3.78
CA ALA A 281 5.25 22.66 3.45
C ALA A 281 5.28 21.64 4.60
N MET A 282 6.32 21.68 5.48
CA MET A 282 6.37 20.81 6.66
C MET A 282 5.38 21.29 7.73
N ALA A 283 5.30 22.58 7.98
CA ALA A 283 4.34 23.15 8.93
C ALA A 283 2.89 22.86 8.50
N ARG A 284 2.55 23.07 7.22
CA ARG A 284 1.23 22.77 6.67
C ARG A 284 0.89 21.28 6.73
N ARG A 285 1.87 20.39 6.49
CA ARG A 285 1.67 18.93 6.63
C ARG A 285 1.42 18.55 8.08
N ARG A 286 2.11 19.18 9.03
CA ARG A 286 1.91 18.98 10.47
C ARG A 286 0.51 19.39 10.88
N GLU A 287 0.09 20.59 10.56
CA GLU A 287 -1.27 21.09 10.81
C GLU A 287 -2.35 20.17 10.22
N ALA A 288 -2.16 19.73 8.98
CA ALA A 288 -3.10 18.83 8.32
C ALA A 288 -3.22 17.48 9.06
N LEU A 289 -2.10 16.91 9.55
CA LEU A 289 -2.12 15.69 10.35
C LEU A 289 -2.70 15.91 11.75
N GLU A 290 -2.47 17.04 12.38
CA GLU A 290 -3.09 17.39 13.67
C GLU A 290 -4.61 17.46 13.54
N ARG A 291 -5.14 18.10 12.50
CA ARG A 291 -6.58 18.12 12.19
C ARG A 291 -7.12 16.74 11.88
N TRP A 292 -6.37 15.92 11.12
CA TRP A 292 -6.75 14.56 10.82
C TRP A 292 -6.80 13.67 12.06
N HIS A 293 -5.78 13.73 12.90
CA HIS A 293 -5.73 12.92 14.12
C HIS A 293 -6.75 13.38 15.17
N ALA A 294 -7.06 14.68 15.25
CA ALA A 294 -8.18 15.16 16.04
C ALA A 294 -9.50 14.56 15.56
N ARG A 295 -9.72 14.47 14.24
CA ARG A 295 -10.90 13.80 13.68
C ARG A 295 -10.91 12.29 14.00
N LEU A 296 -9.76 11.62 13.99
CA LEU A 296 -9.69 10.22 14.43
C LEU A 296 -9.98 10.08 15.93
N ASP A 297 -9.54 11.02 16.76
CA ASP A 297 -9.83 11.03 18.20
C ASP A 297 -11.35 11.13 18.48
N GLU A 298 -12.08 11.94 17.72
CA GLU A 298 -13.55 11.99 17.77
C GLU A 298 -14.21 10.65 17.45
N CYS A 299 -13.50 9.78 16.68
CA CYS A 299 -13.95 8.44 16.35
C CYS A 299 -13.41 7.35 17.29
N GLY A 300 -12.72 7.71 18.38
CA GLY A 300 -12.22 6.76 19.37
C GLY A 300 -10.74 6.42 19.29
N PHE A 301 -9.96 7.06 18.41
CA PHE A 301 -8.50 6.83 18.33
C PHE A 301 -7.77 7.19 19.63
N ALA A 302 -8.32 8.11 20.43
CA ALA A 302 -7.82 8.47 21.75
C ALA A 302 -7.60 7.24 22.65
N CYS A 303 -8.41 6.20 22.54
CA CYS A 303 -8.27 4.96 23.31
C CYS A 303 -7.02 4.13 22.92
N ALA A 304 -6.43 4.39 21.75
CA ALA A 304 -5.17 3.74 21.34
C ALA A 304 -3.94 4.42 21.94
N HIS A 305 -3.98 5.72 22.22
CA HIS A 305 -2.79 6.47 22.64
C HIS A 305 -2.88 7.06 24.07
N ARG A 306 -4.08 7.18 24.65
CA ARG A 306 -4.27 7.70 26.01
C ARG A 306 -4.49 6.61 27.07
N ALA A 307 -4.89 5.39 26.71
CA ALA A 307 -5.13 4.33 27.67
C ALA A 307 -3.82 3.90 28.35
N LYS A 308 -3.85 3.74 29.67
CA LYS A 308 -2.77 3.09 30.41
C LYS A 308 -2.58 1.68 29.87
N VAL A 309 -1.32 1.23 29.72
CA VAL A 309 -1.00 -0.15 29.30
C VAL A 309 -1.69 -1.09 30.27
N ALA A 310 -2.69 -1.82 29.82
CA ALA A 310 -3.20 -2.96 30.56
C ALA A 310 -2.09 -4.02 30.51
N VAL A 311 -1.43 -4.28 31.64
CA VAL A 311 -0.49 -5.38 31.77
C VAL A 311 -1.30 -6.66 31.52
N PRO A 312 -0.90 -7.51 30.55
CA PRO A 312 -1.62 -8.75 30.28
C PRO A 312 -1.81 -9.56 31.54
N ALA A 313 -3.00 -10.12 31.76
CA ALA A 313 -3.41 -10.79 32.99
C ALA A 313 -2.45 -11.91 33.44
N PHE A 314 -1.68 -12.52 32.56
CA PHE A 314 -0.68 -13.54 32.89
C PHE A 314 0.58 -13.00 33.60
N LEU A 315 0.80 -11.67 33.62
CA LEU A 315 1.87 -11.02 34.38
C LEU A 315 1.41 -10.50 35.76
N GLN A 316 0.12 -10.56 36.08
CA GLN A 316 -0.45 -10.10 37.34
C GLN A 316 -0.48 -11.22 38.44
N ALA A 317 -0.16 -12.45 38.10
CA ALA A 317 -0.21 -13.59 39.02
C ALA A 317 0.89 -13.58 40.13
N GLY A 318 1.55 -12.43 40.37
CA GLY A 318 2.64 -12.35 41.37
C GLY A 318 2.61 -11.16 42.33
N ARG A 319 1.53 -10.35 42.40
CA ARG A 319 1.45 -9.25 43.39
C ARG A 319 0.09 -9.20 44.06
N SER A 320 0.11 -9.32 45.40
CA SER A 320 -1.02 -9.11 46.27
C SER A 320 -1.57 -7.68 46.19
N PRO A 321 -2.87 -7.46 46.47
CA PRO A 321 -3.53 -6.20 46.20
C PRO A 321 -3.23 -5.15 47.28
N GLU A 322 -2.83 -3.95 46.84
CA GLU A 322 -2.99 -2.73 47.65
C GLU A 322 -4.07 -1.83 47.04
N VAL A 323 -4.82 -1.28 47.97
CA VAL A 323 -6.16 -0.71 47.84
C VAL A 323 -6.11 0.79 47.48
N THR A 324 -7.11 1.21 46.74
CA THR A 324 -7.86 2.48 46.71
C THR A 324 -7.43 3.63 45.84
N GLY A 325 -8.43 4.05 45.08
CA GLY A 325 -8.69 5.41 44.59
C GLY A 325 -9.53 5.40 43.30
N PRO A 326 -10.59 6.24 43.18
CA PRO A 326 -11.71 5.96 42.30
C PRO A 326 -11.48 6.35 40.83
N ALA A 327 -12.19 5.63 40.02
CA ALA A 327 -12.24 5.60 38.56
C ALA A 327 -12.67 6.93 37.90
N ALA A 328 -12.09 7.19 36.73
CA ALA A 328 -12.76 7.96 35.71
C ALA A 328 -13.23 6.97 34.63
N ASP A 329 -14.46 6.51 34.83
CA ASP A 329 -15.24 5.76 33.83
C ASP A 329 -15.66 6.70 32.71
N SER A 330 -15.32 6.37 31.48
CA SER A 330 -16.20 6.59 30.33
C SER A 330 -15.56 6.16 29.00
N CYS A 331 -15.28 4.89 28.83
CA CYS A 331 -14.99 4.31 27.50
C CYS A 331 -15.52 2.89 27.33
N VAL A 332 -16.59 2.56 28.05
CA VAL A 332 -17.33 1.32 27.79
C VAL A 332 -18.80 1.69 27.61
N SER A 333 -19.21 1.90 26.39
CA SER A 333 -20.64 1.88 26.04
C SER A 333 -20.88 0.72 25.07
N THR A 334 -21.42 -0.33 25.64
CA THR A 334 -22.56 -1.15 25.19
C THR A 334 -22.65 -1.47 23.71
N TRP A 335 -22.26 -2.68 23.40
CA TRP A 335 -22.80 -3.42 22.27
C TRP A 335 -23.54 -4.66 22.79
N ARG A 336 -24.88 -4.55 22.91
CA ARG A 336 -25.83 -5.65 22.80
C ARG A 336 -26.90 -5.23 21.81
N GLY A 337 -27.10 -6.03 20.78
CA GLY A 337 -28.10 -5.91 19.76
C GLY A 337 -27.57 -6.33 18.42
#